data_bbc9a57fb26fe3889ebed66f5ca3bcf5
#
_entry.id   bbc9a57fb26fe3889ebed66f5ca3bcf5
#
_cell.length_a   1.000
_cell.length_b   1.000
_cell.length_c   1.000
_cell.angle_alpha   90.00
_cell.angle_beta   90.00
_cell.angle_gamma   90.00
#
_symmetry.space_group_name_H-M   'P 1'
#
loop_
_entity.id
_entity.type
_entity.pdbx_description
1 polymer ?
#
loop_
_entity_poly.entity_id
_entity_poly.type
_entity_poly.pdbx_seq_one_letter_code
_entity_poly.pdbx_strand_id
1 'polypeptide(L)'
;MSDHNAENHISKPQSTNEMDHLSSEDSDVQLPHRCSSLSRSIVEFCKFMMGGTGASFQLPPPPTPEELQAWKGWVAERQAKVDGHHEAKECAPETDATNVVDKINQNIQPRETPSHYQSAPRPANCGIANLYKILCDRQFQSNGFSRITFEWGKSSLKESEWNSATADILADQWGNWYIQNRLFSTKANHNINARAIIGRWLRSASKIPARQSQNEDRTSEEIALINKAKSEAAEGRRKNRSAVAAIRRKTIETIFPRTSHKWESLITSDTVSDFEESDDPADPPTRILPFWRSKVLGDFMRALDLASFQLAGPSDKHQLSAFLARNGCREANEDDAYTENVPGGLPEEAFSKQFWTDTSDLERRQLAIYNPTARCGATDVPNISQALTTVQKVTYKP
;
A
#
# COMPACT_ATOMS: atom_id res chain seq x y z
N MET A 1 56.39 41.87 -17.44
CA MET A 1 56.65 40.49 -16.88
C MET A 1 55.33 39.97 -16.49
N SER A 2 54.82 39.10 -17.33
CA SER A 2 53.45 38.54 -17.25
C SER A 2 53.56 37.14 -16.64
N ASP A 3 52.84 36.91 -15.55
CA ASP A 3 52.68 35.57 -15.02
C ASP A 3 51.21 35.11 -15.18
N HIS A 4 51.04 34.14 -16.06
CA HIS A 4 49.81 33.42 -16.29
C HIS A 4 49.59 32.42 -15.16
N ASN A 5 48.50 32.58 -14.40
CA ASN A 5 47.97 31.54 -13.55
C ASN A 5 46.95 30.75 -14.35
N ALA A 6 47.26 29.49 -14.61
CA ALA A 6 46.38 28.50 -15.22
C ALA A 6 45.48 27.89 -14.13
N GLU A 7 44.20 28.16 -14.14
CA GLU A 7 43.21 27.49 -13.33
C GLU A 7 42.92 26.09 -13.91
N ASN A 8 43.28 25.09 -13.14
CA ASN A 8 42.92 23.68 -13.40
C ASN A 8 41.46 23.47 -13.01
N HIS A 9 40.54 23.47 -13.96
CA HIS A 9 39.19 22.95 -13.81
C HIS A 9 39.26 21.41 -13.77
N ILE A 10 39.15 20.86 -12.55
CA ILE A 10 38.87 19.44 -12.34
C ILE A 10 37.37 19.25 -12.52
N SER A 11 36.95 18.72 -13.67
CA SER A 11 35.59 18.30 -13.94
C SER A 11 35.27 17.07 -13.10
N LYS A 12 34.29 17.20 -12.18
CA LYS A 12 33.66 16.07 -11.50
C LYS A 12 32.96 15.19 -12.52
N PRO A 13 33.08 13.86 -12.44
CA PRO A 13 32.29 12.96 -13.26
C PRO A 13 30.81 13.07 -12.83
N GLN A 14 29.96 13.47 -13.78
CA GLN A 14 28.51 13.33 -13.66
C GLN A 14 28.17 11.85 -13.62
N SER A 15 27.69 11.38 -12.48
CA SER A 15 27.01 10.11 -12.34
C SER A 15 25.69 10.20 -13.10
N THR A 16 25.67 9.71 -14.31
CA THR A 16 24.43 9.44 -15.06
C THR A 16 23.73 8.27 -14.40
N ASN A 17 22.78 8.58 -13.52
CA ASN A 17 21.72 7.64 -13.17
C ASN A 17 20.89 7.43 -14.45
N GLU A 18 21.25 6.43 -15.21
CA GLU A 18 20.35 5.78 -16.16
C GLU A 18 19.21 5.14 -15.35
N MET A 19 18.16 5.92 -15.07
CA MET A 19 16.88 5.37 -14.73
C MET A 19 16.37 4.61 -15.94
N ASP A 20 16.42 3.28 -15.83
CA ASP A 20 15.73 2.36 -16.71
C ASP A 20 14.25 2.80 -16.86
N HIS A 21 13.98 3.54 -17.90
CA HIS A 21 12.65 3.70 -18.47
C HIS A 21 12.22 2.36 -19.08
N LEU A 22 11.87 1.39 -18.23
CA LEU A 22 11.08 0.25 -18.63
C LEU A 22 9.71 0.76 -19.03
N SER A 23 9.51 0.90 -20.31
CA SER A 23 8.23 1.19 -20.98
C SER A 23 7.18 0.20 -20.51
N SER A 24 6.34 0.59 -19.57
CA SER A 24 5.14 -0.14 -19.22
C SER A 24 4.04 0.25 -20.22
N GLU A 25 3.78 -0.61 -21.16
CA GLU A 25 2.54 -0.59 -21.96
C GLU A 25 1.31 -1.06 -21.16
N ASP A 26 1.36 -1.07 -19.84
CA ASP A 26 0.18 -1.26 -19.00
C ASP A 26 -0.43 0.11 -18.78
N SER A 27 -1.59 0.30 -19.41
CA SER A 27 -2.46 1.47 -19.33
C SER A 27 -2.36 2.20 -17.98
N ASP A 28 -2.28 3.53 -18.02
CA ASP A 28 -2.26 4.56 -16.97
C ASP A 28 -3.37 4.46 -15.89
N VAL A 29 -3.76 3.25 -15.48
CA VAL A 29 -4.67 3.05 -14.36
C VAL A 29 -3.85 3.24 -13.09
N GLN A 30 -3.94 4.42 -12.51
CA GLN A 30 -3.32 4.73 -11.22
C GLN A 30 -3.79 3.70 -10.18
N LEU A 31 -2.86 2.86 -9.70
CA LEU A 31 -3.17 1.85 -8.70
C LEU A 31 -3.49 2.53 -7.36
N PRO A 32 -4.46 2.01 -6.60
CA PRO A 32 -4.74 2.49 -5.25
C PRO A 32 -3.47 2.39 -4.38
N HIS A 33 -3.33 3.31 -3.41
CA HIS A 33 -2.20 3.25 -2.48
C HIS A 33 -2.15 1.88 -1.78
N ARG A 34 -0.94 1.36 -1.51
CA ARG A 34 -0.76 0.02 -0.92
C ARG A 34 -1.48 -0.17 0.42
N CYS A 35 -1.60 0.90 1.22
CA CYS A 35 -2.28 0.89 2.52
C CYS A 35 -3.78 1.19 2.41
N SER A 36 -4.34 1.41 1.21
CA SER A 36 -5.79 1.55 1.03
C SER A 36 -6.50 0.26 1.43
N SER A 37 -7.75 0.38 1.88
CA SER A 37 -8.59 -0.78 2.22
C SER A 37 -8.69 -1.78 1.09
N LEU A 38 -8.79 -1.27 -0.14
CA LEU A 38 -8.86 -2.08 -1.34
C LEU A 38 -7.58 -2.90 -1.54
N SER A 39 -6.41 -2.26 -1.52
CA SER A 39 -5.13 -2.96 -1.66
C SER A 39 -4.91 -3.97 -0.53
N ARG A 40 -5.23 -3.58 0.70
CA ARG A 40 -5.13 -4.48 1.87
C ARG A 40 -6.07 -5.68 1.74
N SER A 41 -7.31 -5.49 1.27
CA SER A 41 -8.26 -6.60 1.10
C SER A 41 -7.77 -7.65 0.11
N ILE A 42 -7.13 -7.21 -1.00
CA ILE A 42 -6.55 -8.13 -1.99
C ILE A 42 -5.37 -8.90 -1.39
N VAL A 43 -4.45 -8.19 -0.72
CA VAL A 43 -3.27 -8.83 -0.11
C VAL A 43 -3.67 -9.78 1.02
N GLU A 44 -4.60 -9.40 1.89
CA GLU A 44 -5.09 -10.27 2.97
C GLU A 44 -5.85 -11.49 2.43
N PHE A 45 -6.58 -11.35 1.31
CA PHE A 45 -7.18 -12.47 0.62
C PHE A 45 -6.10 -13.45 0.11
N CYS A 46 -5.05 -12.95 -0.53
CA CYS A 46 -3.93 -13.78 -0.99
C CYS A 46 -3.25 -14.51 0.18
N LYS A 47 -2.94 -13.81 1.27
CA LYS A 47 -2.36 -14.41 2.48
C LYS A 47 -3.26 -15.50 3.06
N PHE A 48 -4.57 -15.23 3.15
CA PHE A 48 -5.54 -16.21 3.63
C PHE A 48 -5.56 -17.48 2.77
N MET A 49 -5.53 -17.35 1.44
CA MET A 49 -5.47 -18.51 0.55
C MET A 49 -4.18 -19.32 0.72
N MET A 50 -3.09 -18.68 1.12
CA MET A 50 -1.80 -19.31 1.45
C MET A 50 -1.68 -19.78 2.91
N GLY A 51 -2.74 -19.68 3.70
CA GLY A 51 -2.78 -20.23 5.06
C GLY A 51 -2.37 -19.27 6.17
N GLY A 52 -2.29 -17.96 5.92
CA GLY A 52 -1.92 -16.97 6.91
C GLY A 52 -2.76 -15.70 6.87
N THR A 53 -2.60 -14.83 7.85
CA THR A 53 -3.30 -13.54 7.95
C THR A 53 -2.43 -12.50 8.65
N GLY A 54 -2.65 -11.23 8.31
CA GLY A 54 -2.09 -10.09 9.04
C GLY A 54 -0.56 -10.02 9.05
N ALA A 55 -0.02 -9.48 10.13
CA ALA A 55 1.42 -9.26 10.32
C ALA A 55 2.21 -10.54 10.65
N SER A 56 1.52 -11.59 11.14
CA SER A 56 2.14 -12.88 11.45
C SER A 56 2.26 -13.81 10.24
N PHE A 57 1.82 -13.36 9.06
CA PHE A 57 1.91 -14.15 7.84
C PHE A 57 3.38 -14.45 7.48
N GLN A 58 3.69 -15.73 7.37
CA GLN A 58 4.97 -16.20 6.85
C GLN A 58 4.81 -16.61 5.40
N LEU A 59 5.75 -16.22 4.56
CA LEU A 59 5.75 -16.63 3.15
C LEU A 59 5.89 -18.16 3.08
N PRO A 60 4.97 -18.86 2.38
CA PRO A 60 5.15 -20.28 2.13
C PRO A 60 6.42 -20.51 1.30
N PRO A 61 7.07 -21.67 1.40
CA PRO A 61 8.22 -21.99 0.57
C PRO A 61 7.92 -21.75 -0.92
N PRO A 62 8.90 -21.30 -1.73
CA PRO A 62 8.71 -21.20 -3.18
C PRO A 62 8.45 -22.57 -3.79
N PRO A 63 7.89 -22.66 -5.01
CA PRO A 63 7.72 -23.95 -5.69
C PRO A 63 9.09 -24.58 -5.94
N THR A 64 9.15 -25.91 -5.80
CA THR A 64 10.37 -26.66 -6.12
C THR A 64 10.57 -26.76 -7.64
N PRO A 65 11.80 -27.04 -8.13
CA PRO A 65 12.04 -27.25 -9.55
C PRO A 65 11.14 -28.35 -10.15
N GLU A 66 10.86 -29.41 -9.37
CA GLU A 66 10.00 -30.54 -9.77
C GLU A 66 8.54 -30.07 -9.90
N GLU A 67 8.04 -29.25 -8.95
CA GLU A 67 6.69 -28.66 -9.03
C GLU A 67 6.55 -27.76 -10.27
N LEU A 68 7.55 -26.93 -10.55
CA LEU A 68 7.56 -26.06 -11.73
C LEU A 68 7.58 -26.88 -13.03
N GLN A 69 8.39 -27.93 -13.09
CA GLN A 69 8.46 -28.80 -14.26
C GLN A 69 7.16 -29.56 -14.50
N ALA A 70 6.57 -30.12 -13.44
CA ALA A 70 5.30 -30.81 -13.51
C ALA A 70 4.17 -29.89 -13.98
N TRP A 71 4.12 -28.67 -13.47
CA TRP A 71 3.14 -27.66 -13.89
C TRP A 71 3.32 -27.24 -15.34
N LYS A 72 4.56 -27.00 -15.80
CA LYS A 72 4.85 -26.70 -17.20
C LYS A 72 4.44 -27.84 -18.13
N GLY A 73 4.69 -29.07 -17.72
CA GLY A 73 4.25 -30.25 -18.46
C GLY A 73 2.72 -30.31 -18.59
N TRP A 74 2.00 -30.03 -17.51
CA TRP A 74 0.55 -29.97 -17.48
C TRP A 74 0.00 -28.86 -18.39
N VAL A 75 0.61 -27.65 -18.37
CA VAL A 75 0.22 -26.53 -19.25
C VAL A 75 0.42 -26.89 -20.71
N ALA A 76 1.57 -27.47 -21.05
CA ALA A 76 1.88 -27.87 -22.43
C ALA A 76 0.90 -28.96 -22.95
N GLU A 77 0.57 -29.95 -22.12
CA GLU A 77 -0.39 -30.99 -22.46
C GLU A 77 -1.80 -30.39 -22.71
N ARG A 78 -2.22 -29.48 -21.84
CA ARG A 78 -3.51 -28.79 -22.00
C ARG A 78 -3.55 -27.95 -23.27
N GLN A 79 -2.47 -27.21 -23.57
CA GLN A 79 -2.37 -26.41 -24.80
C GLN A 79 -2.45 -27.30 -26.05
N ALA A 80 -1.71 -28.42 -26.06
CA ALA A 80 -1.76 -29.37 -27.16
C ALA A 80 -3.18 -29.97 -27.41
N LYS A 81 -3.94 -30.21 -26.31
CA LYS A 81 -5.33 -30.64 -26.43
C LYS A 81 -6.22 -29.57 -27.05
N VAL A 82 -6.04 -28.28 -26.65
CA VAL A 82 -6.78 -27.15 -27.22
C VAL A 82 -6.46 -26.97 -28.70
N ASP A 83 -5.18 -27.00 -29.07
CA ASP A 83 -4.73 -26.86 -30.45
C ASP A 83 -5.24 -27.98 -31.33
N GLY A 84 -5.19 -29.24 -30.86
CA GLY A 84 -5.74 -30.38 -31.58
C GLY A 84 -7.27 -30.31 -31.78
N HIS A 85 -8.00 -29.67 -30.85
CA HIS A 85 -9.43 -29.43 -31.04
C HIS A 85 -9.71 -28.30 -32.07
N HIS A 86 -8.88 -27.28 -32.13
CA HIS A 86 -8.99 -26.23 -33.14
C HIS A 86 -8.75 -26.78 -34.54
N GLU A 87 -7.73 -27.58 -34.76
CA GLU A 87 -7.45 -28.25 -36.04
C GLU A 87 -8.57 -29.20 -36.45
N ALA A 88 -9.13 -29.96 -35.50
CA ALA A 88 -10.26 -30.86 -35.78
C ALA A 88 -11.54 -30.09 -36.16
N LYS A 89 -11.73 -28.87 -35.63
CA LYS A 89 -12.89 -28.02 -35.93
C LYS A 89 -12.79 -27.35 -37.31
N GLU A 90 -11.58 -26.96 -37.74
CA GLU A 90 -11.35 -26.40 -39.07
C GLU A 90 -11.56 -27.46 -40.20
N CYS A 91 -11.39 -28.73 -39.87
CA CYS A 91 -11.59 -29.84 -40.81
C CYS A 91 -13.02 -30.41 -40.82
N ALA A 92 -13.94 -29.95 -39.97
CA ALA A 92 -15.32 -30.46 -39.89
C ALA A 92 -16.30 -29.61 -40.71
N PRO A 93 -17.25 -30.21 -41.50
CA PRO A 93 -18.28 -29.48 -42.22
C PRO A 93 -19.27 -28.79 -41.26
N GLU A 94 -19.71 -27.59 -41.60
CA GLU A 94 -20.43 -26.54 -40.81
C GLU A 94 -21.76 -26.93 -40.15
N THR A 95 -22.16 -28.20 -40.04
CA THR A 95 -23.55 -28.55 -39.73
C THR A 95 -23.89 -28.74 -38.25
N ASP A 96 -22.95 -28.67 -37.26
CA ASP A 96 -23.29 -28.94 -35.84
C ASP A 96 -22.49 -28.12 -34.80
N ALA A 97 -22.24 -26.86 -35.04
CA ALA A 97 -21.33 -26.03 -34.25
C ALA A 97 -21.78 -25.79 -32.78
N THR A 98 -23.07 -25.80 -32.46
CA THR A 98 -23.60 -25.51 -31.13
C THR A 98 -23.49 -26.69 -30.15
N ASN A 99 -23.68 -27.92 -30.61
CA ASN A 99 -23.59 -29.13 -29.81
C ASN A 99 -22.15 -29.56 -29.48
N VAL A 100 -21.18 -29.09 -30.30
CA VAL A 100 -19.75 -29.43 -30.11
C VAL A 100 -19.11 -28.62 -29.00
N VAL A 101 -19.48 -27.35 -28.84
CA VAL A 101 -18.92 -26.48 -27.77
C VAL A 101 -19.32 -26.98 -26.38
N ASP A 102 -20.56 -27.43 -26.19
CA ASP A 102 -21.01 -27.98 -24.91
C ASP A 102 -20.40 -29.35 -24.61
N LYS A 103 -20.19 -30.20 -25.62
CA LYS A 103 -19.46 -31.47 -25.46
C LYS A 103 -17.97 -31.27 -25.22
N ILE A 104 -17.34 -30.25 -25.81
CA ILE A 104 -15.95 -29.89 -25.55
C ILE A 104 -15.78 -29.40 -24.12
N ASN A 105 -16.65 -28.50 -23.63
CA ASN A 105 -16.61 -28.03 -22.23
C ASN A 105 -16.88 -29.15 -21.23
N GLN A 106 -17.68 -30.16 -21.56
CA GLN A 106 -17.92 -31.35 -20.71
C GLN A 106 -16.78 -32.37 -20.79
N ASN A 107 -16.04 -32.48 -21.91
CA ASN A 107 -14.91 -33.39 -22.08
C ASN A 107 -13.55 -32.84 -21.65
N ILE A 108 -13.43 -31.51 -21.47
CA ILE A 108 -12.24 -30.87 -20.86
C ILE A 108 -12.32 -30.97 -19.30
N GLN A 109 -13.05 -31.91 -18.75
CA GLN A 109 -12.85 -32.26 -17.36
C GLN A 109 -11.44 -32.88 -17.22
N PRO A 110 -10.57 -32.30 -16.39
CA PRO A 110 -9.23 -32.85 -16.17
C PRO A 110 -9.39 -34.23 -15.53
N ARG A 111 -9.19 -35.28 -16.30
CA ARG A 111 -9.25 -36.66 -15.82
C ARG A 111 -8.07 -37.06 -14.94
N GLU A 112 -7.04 -36.23 -14.89
CA GLU A 112 -5.88 -36.40 -14.02
C GLU A 112 -5.56 -35.10 -13.31
N THR A 113 -6.21 -34.92 -12.14
CA THR A 113 -5.70 -33.94 -11.17
C THR A 113 -4.29 -34.36 -10.77
N PRO A 114 -3.33 -33.39 -10.66
CA PRO A 114 -2.02 -33.71 -10.09
C PRO A 114 -2.26 -34.46 -8.78
N SER A 115 -1.65 -35.62 -8.62
CA SER A 115 -1.96 -36.59 -7.58
C SER A 115 -1.76 -36.08 -6.13
N HIS A 116 -1.24 -34.87 -5.93
CA HIS A 116 -0.92 -34.32 -4.62
C HIS A 116 -1.08 -32.78 -4.53
N TYR A 117 -2.32 -32.28 -4.67
CA TYR A 117 -2.57 -30.89 -4.29
C TYR A 117 -2.56 -30.75 -2.77
N GLN A 118 -1.72 -29.84 -2.25
CA GLN A 118 -1.56 -29.56 -0.84
C GLN A 118 -2.26 -28.26 -0.45
N SER A 119 -3.46 -28.33 0.11
CA SER A 119 -4.15 -27.15 0.62
C SER A 119 -3.44 -26.62 1.87
N ALA A 120 -3.19 -25.33 1.91
CA ALA A 120 -2.68 -24.68 3.10
C ALA A 120 -3.72 -24.68 4.23
N PRO A 121 -3.29 -24.75 5.53
CA PRO A 121 -4.20 -24.73 6.66
C PRO A 121 -5.06 -23.47 6.67
N ARG A 122 -6.29 -23.59 7.16
CA ARG A 122 -7.17 -22.43 7.32
C ARG A 122 -6.74 -21.61 8.54
N PRO A 123 -6.47 -20.29 8.40
CA PRO A 123 -6.23 -19.44 9.55
C PRO A 123 -7.48 -19.34 10.44
N ALA A 124 -7.27 -19.31 11.75
CA ALA A 124 -8.34 -19.04 12.71
C ALA A 124 -8.78 -17.57 12.65
N ASN A 125 -10.04 -17.29 12.98
CA ASN A 125 -10.58 -15.93 13.16
C ASN A 125 -10.44 -15.00 11.95
N CYS A 126 -10.68 -15.52 10.74
CA CYS A 126 -10.67 -14.73 9.52
C CYS A 126 -12.08 -14.40 9.04
N GLY A 127 -12.30 -13.15 8.58
CA GLY A 127 -13.57 -12.70 8.00
C GLY A 127 -13.91 -13.30 6.63
N ILE A 128 -13.03 -14.14 6.06
CA ILE A 128 -13.24 -14.80 4.77
C ILE A 128 -13.82 -16.20 5.02
N ALA A 129 -14.99 -16.47 4.41
CA ALA A 129 -15.64 -17.76 4.58
C ALA A 129 -14.83 -18.91 3.94
N ASN A 130 -14.85 -20.09 4.58
CA ASN A 130 -14.09 -21.27 4.12
C ASN A 130 -14.45 -21.72 2.70
N LEU A 131 -15.67 -21.44 2.27
CA LEU A 131 -16.12 -21.76 0.91
C LEU A 131 -15.18 -21.17 -0.16
N TYR A 132 -14.74 -19.91 0.02
CA TYR A 132 -13.84 -19.27 -0.96
C TYR A 132 -12.47 -19.93 -1.01
N LYS A 133 -11.96 -20.40 0.14
CA LYS A 133 -10.72 -21.17 0.15
C LYS A 133 -10.86 -22.48 -0.62
N ILE A 134 -11.94 -23.22 -0.39
CA ILE A 134 -12.22 -24.47 -1.11
C ILE A 134 -12.35 -24.24 -2.62
N LEU A 135 -13.03 -23.16 -3.03
CA LEU A 135 -13.18 -22.82 -4.45
C LEU A 135 -11.83 -22.43 -5.07
N CYS A 136 -11.04 -21.65 -4.35
CA CYS A 136 -9.71 -21.26 -4.78
C CYS A 136 -8.77 -22.46 -4.90
N ASP A 137 -8.73 -23.34 -3.89
CA ASP A 137 -7.94 -24.57 -3.90
C ASP A 137 -8.31 -25.47 -5.10
N ARG A 138 -9.59 -25.63 -5.38
CA ARG A 138 -10.08 -26.37 -6.57
C ARG A 138 -9.60 -25.71 -7.87
N GLN A 139 -9.64 -24.38 -7.96
CA GLN A 139 -9.19 -23.67 -9.13
C GLN A 139 -7.69 -23.86 -9.37
N PHE A 140 -6.86 -23.79 -8.33
CA PHE A 140 -5.44 -24.09 -8.43
C PHE A 140 -5.19 -25.53 -8.84
N GLN A 141 -5.86 -26.49 -8.19
CA GLN A 141 -5.77 -27.90 -8.54
C GLN A 141 -6.14 -28.18 -10.00
N SER A 142 -7.26 -27.58 -10.48
CA SER A 142 -7.71 -27.72 -11.88
C SER A 142 -6.80 -27.04 -12.91
N ASN A 143 -5.90 -26.15 -12.48
CA ASN A 143 -4.86 -25.54 -13.31
C ASN A 143 -3.48 -26.17 -13.10
N GLY A 144 -3.41 -27.37 -12.53
CA GLY A 144 -2.17 -28.17 -12.45
C GLY A 144 -1.20 -27.76 -11.36
N PHE A 145 -1.58 -26.86 -10.46
CA PHE A 145 -0.73 -26.44 -9.34
C PHE A 145 -0.72 -27.48 -8.23
N SER A 146 0.41 -27.65 -7.57
CA SER A 146 0.55 -28.53 -6.39
C SER A 146 0.09 -27.84 -5.09
N ARG A 147 0.15 -26.51 -5.03
CA ARG A 147 -0.23 -25.65 -3.90
C ARG A 147 -0.25 -24.18 -4.30
N ILE A 148 -0.75 -23.32 -3.41
CA ILE A 148 -0.76 -21.87 -3.62
C ILE A 148 0.53 -21.28 -3.04
N THR A 149 1.43 -20.83 -3.92
CA THR A 149 2.67 -20.13 -3.57
C THR A 149 3.21 -19.35 -4.77
N PHE A 150 4.20 -18.48 -4.53
CA PHE A 150 4.92 -17.73 -5.56
C PHE A 150 6.39 -18.15 -5.62
N GLU A 151 7.03 -17.97 -6.76
CA GLU A 151 8.50 -17.93 -6.87
C GLU A 151 8.99 -16.59 -6.27
N TRP A 152 9.18 -16.55 -4.96
CA TRP A 152 9.51 -15.31 -4.24
C TRP A 152 10.82 -14.65 -4.66
N GLY A 153 11.73 -15.40 -5.28
CA GLY A 153 12.97 -14.86 -5.86
C GLY A 153 12.76 -14.02 -7.14
N LYS A 154 11.53 -14.01 -7.70
CA LYS A 154 11.16 -13.25 -8.88
C LYS A 154 10.31 -12.05 -8.45
N SER A 155 10.78 -10.84 -8.77
CA SER A 155 10.13 -9.60 -8.32
C SER A 155 8.96 -9.15 -9.20
N SER A 156 8.86 -9.69 -10.41
CA SER A 156 7.85 -9.32 -11.41
C SER A 156 7.04 -10.53 -11.87
N LEU A 157 5.75 -10.32 -12.13
CA LEU A 157 4.90 -11.32 -12.75
C LEU A 157 5.37 -11.70 -14.16
N LYS A 158 6.08 -10.81 -14.86
CA LYS A 158 6.65 -11.07 -16.20
C LYS A 158 7.86 -12.01 -16.17
N GLU A 159 8.52 -12.16 -15.04
CA GLU A 159 9.71 -13.01 -14.87
C GLU A 159 9.38 -14.47 -14.61
N SER A 160 8.12 -14.79 -14.30
CA SER A 160 7.67 -16.14 -13.96
C SER A 160 6.25 -16.39 -14.46
N GLU A 161 6.10 -17.36 -15.33
CA GLU A 161 4.79 -17.84 -15.77
C GLU A 161 3.95 -18.41 -14.61
N TRP A 162 4.61 -19.09 -13.67
CA TRP A 162 3.98 -19.57 -12.43
C TRP A 162 3.38 -18.42 -11.62
N ASN A 163 4.17 -17.34 -11.39
CA ASN A 163 3.70 -16.17 -10.66
C ASN A 163 2.57 -15.44 -11.40
N SER A 164 2.66 -15.35 -12.73
CA SER A 164 1.63 -14.78 -13.57
C SER A 164 0.31 -15.52 -13.41
N ALA A 165 0.32 -16.84 -13.63
CA ALA A 165 -0.86 -17.67 -13.51
C ALA A 165 -1.42 -17.73 -12.07
N THR A 166 -0.54 -17.76 -11.06
CA THR A 166 -0.95 -17.64 -9.65
C THR A 166 -1.68 -16.33 -9.37
N ALA A 167 -1.16 -15.21 -9.86
CA ALA A 167 -1.76 -13.90 -9.67
C ALA A 167 -3.11 -13.77 -10.40
N ASP A 168 -3.25 -14.35 -11.59
CA ASP A 168 -4.49 -14.35 -12.37
C ASP A 168 -5.59 -15.10 -11.61
N ILE A 169 -5.31 -16.33 -11.13
CA ILE A 169 -6.26 -17.11 -10.36
C ILE A 169 -6.67 -16.40 -9.06
N LEU A 170 -5.70 -15.85 -8.32
CA LEU A 170 -5.99 -15.14 -7.07
C LEU A 170 -6.80 -13.87 -7.31
N ALA A 171 -6.52 -13.12 -8.39
CA ALA A 171 -7.26 -11.91 -8.75
C ALA A 171 -8.73 -12.24 -9.10
N ASP A 172 -8.96 -13.29 -9.88
CA ASP A 172 -10.31 -13.75 -10.25
C ASP A 172 -11.09 -14.23 -9.02
N GLN A 173 -10.47 -15.04 -8.16
CA GLN A 173 -11.11 -15.54 -6.94
C GLN A 173 -11.39 -14.41 -5.93
N TRP A 174 -10.50 -13.43 -5.80
CA TRP A 174 -10.76 -12.23 -5.02
C TRP A 174 -11.93 -11.43 -5.61
N GLY A 175 -11.99 -11.25 -6.92
CA GLY A 175 -13.08 -10.58 -7.61
C GLY A 175 -14.44 -11.22 -7.33
N ASN A 176 -14.51 -12.55 -7.39
CA ASN A 176 -15.71 -13.32 -7.06
C ASN A 176 -16.13 -13.13 -5.60
N TRP A 177 -15.18 -13.23 -4.66
CA TRP A 177 -15.43 -12.98 -3.24
C TRP A 177 -15.90 -11.56 -3.00
N TYR A 178 -15.25 -10.57 -3.62
CA TYR A 178 -15.55 -9.17 -3.51
C TYR A 178 -16.98 -8.83 -3.96
N ILE A 179 -17.39 -9.28 -5.16
CA ILE A 179 -18.72 -9.03 -5.71
C ILE A 179 -19.81 -9.60 -4.80
N GLN A 180 -19.61 -10.80 -4.26
CA GLN A 180 -20.60 -11.46 -3.40
C GLN A 180 -20.73 -10.82 -2.03
N ASN A 181 -19.65 -10.24 -1.49
CA ASN A 181 -19.66 -9.62 -0.16
C ASN A 181 -19.91 -8.11 -0.19
N ARG A 182 -19.95 -7.47 -1.37
CA ARG A 182 -20.23 -6.03 -1.58
C ARG A 182 -19.47 -5.13 -0.60
N LEU A 183 -18.19 -5.38 -0.40
CA LEU A 183 -17.37 -4.72 0.63
C LEU A 183 -17.14 -3.23 0.37
N PHE A 184 -17.29 -2.78 -0.87
CA PHE A 184 -17.02 -1.41 -1.29
C PHE A 184 -18.18 -0.85 -2.13
N SER A 185 -18.31 0.47 -2.22
CA SER A 185 -19.34 1.10 -3.03
C SER A 185 -19.15 0.80 -4.51
N THR A 186 -20.20 0.35 -5.18
CA THR A 186 -20.19 -0.06 -6.60
C THR A 186 -19.83 1.08 -7.57
N LYS A 187 -19.92 2.35 -7.14
CA LYS A 187 -19.63 3.49 -8.02
C LYS A 187 -18.14 3.72 -8.29
N ALA A 188 -17.25 3.21 -7.42
CA ALA A 188 -15.81 3.45 -7.51
C ALA A 188 -15.01 2.34 -8.21
N ASN A 189 -15.64 1.21 -8.56
CA ASN A 189 -14.90 -0.05 -8.70
C ASN A 189 -14.95 -0.71 -10.08
N HIS A 190 -15.30 0.02 -11.12
CA HIS A 190 -15.44 -0.60 -12.44
C HIS A 190 -14.13 -1.09 -13.09
N ASN A 191 -12.96 -0.70 -12.54
CA ASN A 191 -11.66 -1.06 -13.13
C ASN A 191 -10.61 -1.41 -12.07
N ILE A 192 -10.95 -2.30 -11.11
CA ILE A 192 -9.95 -2.75 -10.12
C ILE A 192 -8.99 -3.72 -10.79
N ASN A 193 -7.75 -3.31 -10.96
CA ASN A 193 -6.69 -4.20 -11.42
C ASN A 193 -6.07 -4.96 -10.24
N ALA A 194 -6.78 -6.00 -9.75
CA ALA A 194 -6.34 -6.82 -8.63
C ALA A 194 -5.00 -7.51 -8.94
N ARG A 195 -4.80 -7.96 -10.18
CA ARG A 195 -3.55 -8.56 -10.65
C ARG A 195 -2.35 -7.64 -10.49
N ALA A 196 -2.49 -6.37 -10.87
CA ALA A 196 -1.41 -5.40 -10.72
C ALA A 196 -1.09 -5.10 -9.24
N ILE A 197 -2.12 -5.10 -8.35
CA ILE A 197 -1.93 -4.96 -6.90
C ILE A 197 -1.18 -6.17 -6.33
N ILE A 198 -1.52 -7.38 -6.76
CA ILE A 198 -0.80 -8.61 -6.38
C ILE A 198 0.66 -8.54 -6.86
N GLY A 199 0.91 -8.09 -8.09
CA GLY A 199 2.26 -7.91 -8.63
C GLY A 199 3.08 -6.88 -7.84
N ARG A 200 2.47 -5.78 -7.42
CA ARG A 200 3.10 -4.80 -6.52
C ARG A 200 3.45 -5.40 -5.16
N TRP A 201 2.53 -6.18 -4.58
CA TRP A 201 2.78 -6.89 -3.33
C TRP A 201 3.89 -7.91 -3.46
N LEU A 202 3.91 -8.72 -4.54
CA LEU A 202 4.97 -9.68 -4.83
C LEU A 202 6.35 -9.01 -4.86
N ARG A 203 6.47 -7.84 -5.51
CA ARG A 203 7.71 -7.06 -5.56
C ARG A 203 8.20 -6.65 -4.18
N SER A 204 7.29 -6.31 -3.27
CA SER A 204 7.65 -6.02 -1.87
C SER A 204 8.01 -7.28 -1.09
N ALA A 205 7.27 -8.37 -1.31
CA ALA A 205 7.48 -9.64 -0.64
C ALA A 205 8.78 -10.34 -1.08
N SER A 206 9.19 -10.20 -2.34
CA SER A 206 10.44 -10.78 -2.87
C SER A 206 11.71 -10.24 -2.19
N LYS A 207 11.64 -9.06 -1.58
CA LYS A 207 12.74 -8.48 -0.79
C LYS A 207 12.90 -9.16 0.58
N ILE A 208 11.91 -9.89 1.08
CA ILE A 208 11.94 -10.51 2.42
C ILE A 208 12.97 -11.66 2.50
N PRO A 209 13.00 -12.63 1.57
CA PRO A 209 14.01 -13.70 1.59
C PRO A 209 15.44 -13.15 1.49
N ALA A 210 15.67 -12.16 0.63
CA ALA A 210 16.99 -11.53 0.52
C ALA A 210 17.43 -10.85 1.83
N ARG A 211 16.51 -10.21 2.55
CA ARG A 211 16.78 -9.62 3.87
C ARG A 211 16.99 -10.69 4.95
N GLN A 212 16.28 -11.81 4.87
CA GLN A 212 16.47 -12.93 5.79
C GLN A 212 17.82 -13.60 5.58
N SER A 213 18.21 -13.88 4.35
CA SER A 213 19.54 -14.41 4.01
C SER A 213 20.67 -13.48 4.46
N GLN A 214 20.53 -12.16 4.27
CA GLN A 214 21.49 -11.19 4.81
C GLN A 214 21.56 -11.16 6.34
N ASN A 215 20.49 -11.58 7.03
CA ASN A 215 20.46 -11.66 8.49
C ASN A 215 21.03 -13.00 9.00
N GLU A 216 20.99 -14.07 8.20
CA GLU A 216 21.60 -15.36 8.55
C GLU A 216 23.13 -15.26 8.65
N ASP A 217 23.75 -14.36 7.87
CA ASP A 217 25.19 -14.08 7.91
C ASP A 217 25.58 -13.13 9.08
N ARG A 218 24.59 -12.56 9.80
CA ARG A 218 24.82 -11.63 10.90
C ARG A 218 24.81 -12.35 12.24
N THR A 219 25.67 -11.91 13.12
CA THR A 219 25.68 -12.40 14.51
C THR A 219 24.40 -11.97 15.24
N SER A 220 24.01 -12.75 16.25
CA SER A 220 22.87 -12.42 17.10
C SER A 220 23.00 -11.02 17.75
N GLU A 221 24.24 -10.59 18.02
CA GLU A 221 24.54 -9.27 18.60
C GLU A 221 24.30 -8.14 17.58
N GLU A 222 24.68 -8.33 16.31
CA GLU A 222 24.43 -7.36 15.24
C GLU A 222 22.94 -7.19 14.97
N ILE A 223 22.18 -8.28 14.97
CA ILE A 223 20.72 -8.25 14.81
C ILE A 223 20.07 -7.50 15.98
N ALA A 224 20.51 -7.75 17.22
CA ALA A 224 20.04 -7.05 18.41
C ALA A 224 20.34 -5.54 18.35
N LEU A 225 21.54 -5.16 17.88
CA LEU A 225 21.94 -3.76 17.71
C LEU A 225 21.08 -3.04 16.66
N ILE A 226 20.83 -3.67 15.52
CA ILE A 226 19.97 -3.13 14.45
C ILE A 226 18.54 -2.94 14.96
N ASN A 227 18.00 -3.92 15.67
CA ASN A 227 16.64 -3.84 16.22
C ASN A 227 16.53 -2.76 17.31
N LYS A 228 17.56 -2.60 18.14
CA LYS A 228 17.66 -1.53 19.13
C LYS A 228 17.66 -0.15 18.45
N ALA A 229 18.52 0.05 17.44
CA ALA A 229 18.58 1.31 16.68
C ALA A 229 17.25 1.65 16.01
N LYS A 230 16.55 0.66 15.41
CA LYS A 230 15.21 0.84 14.84
C LYS A 230 14.18 1.24 15.90
N SER A 231 14.22 0.63 17.07
CA SER A 231 13.33 0.95 18.19
C SER A 231 13.57 2.36 18.73
N GLU A 232 14.82 2.76 18.90
CA GLU A 232 15.21 4.11 19.33
C GLU A 232 14.78 5.18 18.32
N ALA A 233 14.96 4.93 17.02
CA ALA A 233 14.50 5.82 15.97
C ALA A 233 12.95 5.94 15.95
N ALA A 234 12.22 4.84 16.13
CA ALA A 234 10.76 4.86 16.23
C ALA A 234 10.27 5.65 17.46
N GLU A 235 10.90 5.47 18.59
CA GLU A 235 10.62 6.21 19.82
C GLU A 235 10.92 7.71 19.67
N GLY A 236 12.03 8.06 19.02
CA GLY A 236 12.38 9.43 18.67
C GLY A 236 11.31 10.11 17.82
N ARG A 237 10.85 9.44 16.75
CA ARG A 237 9.75 9.93 15.90
C ARG A 237 8.45 10.10 16.69
N ARG A 238 8.10 9.16 17.56
CA ARG A 238 6.92 9.25 18.42
C ARG A 238 6.98 10.45 19.35
N LYS A 239 8.12 10.70 20.00
CA LYS A 239 8.35 11.87 20.87
C LYS A 239 8.23 13.18 20.07
N ASN A 240 8.81 13.23 18.87
CA ASN A 240 8.72 14.40 18.01
C ASN A 240 7.24 14.69 17.62
N ARG A 241 6.49 13.67 17.18
CA ARG A 241 5.06 13.86 16.85
C ARG A 241 4.26 14.39 18.04
N SER A 242 4.51 13.87 19.23
CA SER A 242 3.83 14.34 20.46
C SER A 242 4.17 15.79 20.79
N ALA A 243 5.44 16.18 20.64
CA ALA A 243 5.86 17.57 20.83
C ALA A 243 5.22 18.53 19.82
N VAL A 244 5.22 18.17 18.54
CA VAL A 244 4.55 18.97 17.48
C VAL A 244 3.05 19.11 17.75
N ALA A 245 2.37 18.03 18.13
CA ALA A 245 0.96 18.08 18.50
C ALA A 245 0.71 19.02 19.70
N ALA A 246 1.55 18.99 20.71
CA ALA A 246 1.44 19.88 21.88
C ALA A 246 1.63 21.37 21.48
N ILE A 247 2.60 21.66 20.62
CA ILE A 247 2.83 23.02 20.09
C ILE A 247 1.58 23.52 19.36
N ARG A 248 1.06 22.73 18.44
CA ARG A 248 -0.15 23.07 17.66
C ARG A 248 -1.37 23.26 18.57
N ARG A 249 -1.54 22.43 19.60
CA ARG A 249 -2.63 22.56 20.57
C ARG A 249 -2.57 23.90 21.29
N LYS A 250 -1.39 24.30 21.80
CA LYS A 250 -1.19 25.60 22.42
C LYS A 250 -1.53 26.77 21.45
N THR A 251 -1.19 26.61 20.19
CA THR A 251 -1.51 27.60 19.15
C THR A 251 -3.00 27.68 18.90
N ILE A 252 -3.72 26.54 18.82
CA ILE A 252 -5.17 26.47 18.69
C ILE A 252 -5.86 27.12 19.89
N GLU A 253 -5.43 26.83 21.12
CA GLU A 253 -5.95 27.44 22.34
C GLU A 253 -5.81 28.96 22.32
N THR A 254 -4.74 29.49 21.74
CA THR A 254 -4.51 30.93 21.61
C THR A 254 -5.40 31.56 20.54
N ILE A 255 -5.56 30.90 19.37
CA ILE A 255 -6.31 31.44 18.22
C ILE A 255 -7.82 31.23 18.42
N PHE A 256 -8.24 30.11 19.01
CA PHE A 256 -9.63 29.70 19.20
C PHE A 256 -9.98 29.43 20.68
N PRO A 257 -9.82 30.40 21.59
CA PRO A 257 -9.90 30.15 23.04
C PRO A 257 -11.26 29.60 23.50
N ARG A 258 -12.34 29.91 22.77
CA ARG A 258 -13.69 29.45 23.10
C ARG A 258 -14.08 28.12 22.49
N THR A 259 -13.35 27.66 21.48
CA THR A 259 -13.70 26.47 20.68
C THR A 259 -12.53 25.52 20.48
N SER A 260 -11.45 25.67 21.26
CA SER A 260 -10.24 24.84 21.18
C SER A 260 -10.54 23.34 21.27
N HIS A 261 -11.49 22.95 22.13
CA HIS A 261 -11.92 21.55 22.30
C HIS A 261 -12.43 20.89 21.02
N LYS A 262 -12.98 21.67 20.07
CA LYS A 262 -13.46 21.15 18.79
C LYS A 262 -12.33 20.64 17.90
N TRP A 263 -11.09 21.07 18.15
CA TRP A 263 -9.92 20.77 17.34
C TRP A 263 -9.07 19.63 17.91
N GLU A 264 -9.43 19.09 19.08
CA GLU A 264 -8.62 18.08 19.77
C GLU A 264 -8.39 16.83 18.92
N SER A 265 -9.41 16.37 18.20
CA SER A 265 -9.27 15.20 17.31
C SER A 265 -8.34 15.44 16.12
N LEU A 266 -8.24 16.69 15.65
CA LEU A 266 -7.34 17.07 14.55
C LEU A 266 -5.91 17.31 15.01
N ILE A 267 -5.66 17.55 16.30
CA ILE A 267 -4.35 17.91 16.83
C ILE A 267 -3.84 16.80 17.75
N THR A 268 -3.68 15.63 17.18
CA THR A 268 -3.12 14.46 17.87
C THR A 268 -1.74 14.09 17.30
N SER A 269 -0.98 13.28 17.99
CA SER A 269 0.29 12.73 17.48
C SER A 269 0.10 11.96 16.17
N ASP A 270 -1.07 11.33 15.98
CA ASP A 270 -1.36 10.51 14.82
C ASP A 270 -1.69 11.33 13.57
N THR A 271 -2.07 12.61 13.77
CA THR A 271 -2.27 13.57 12.68
C THR A 271 -1.00 14.35 12.32
N VAL A 272 0.09 14.19 13.05
CA VAL A 272 1.38 14.81 12.72
C VAL A 272 2.08 13.98 11.64
N SER A 273 2.58 14.65 10.59
CA SER A 273 3.44 14.01 9.59
C SER A 273 4.77 13.61 10.21
N ASP A 274 5.32 12.51 9.79
CA ASP A 274 6.70 12.18 10.04
C ASP A 274 7.63 12.96 9.09
N PHE A 275 8.91 12.73 9.25
CA PHE A 275 9.93 13.41 8.47
C PHE A 275 11.08 12.45 8.15
N GLU A 276 11.80 12.78 7.12
CA GLU A 276 13.05 12.17 6.69
C GLU A 276 14.18 13.12 6.98
N GLU A 277 15.19 12.66 7.70
CA GLU A 277 16.39 13.46 7.97
C GLU A 277 17.10 13.78 6.66
N SER A 278 17.69 14.97 6.58
CA SER A 278 18.56 15.33 5.47
C SER A 278 19.91 14.65 5.60
N ASP A 279 20.56 14.35 4.48
CA ASP A 279 21.95 13.89 4.45
C ASP A 279 22.92 14.95 4.98
N ASP A 280 22.56 16.24 4.84
CA ASP A 280 23.27 17.35 5.47
C ASP A 280 22.56 17.73 6.79
N PRO A 281 23.26 17.60 7.94
CA PRO A 281 22.71 18.00 9.25
C PRO A 281 22.34 19.49 9.38
N ALA A 282 22.84 20.33 8.48
CA ALA A 282 22.50 21.76 8.44
C ALA A 282 21.14 22.03 7.81
N ASP A 283 20.64 21.09 6.99
CA ASP A 283 19.36 21.21 6.32
C ASP A 283 18.22 20.69 7.19
N PRO A 284 17.08 21.41 7.26
CA PRO A 284 15.91 20.89 7.96
C PRO A 284 15.38 19.60 7.33
N PRO A 285 14.84 18.68 8.13
CA PRO A 285 14.24 17.44 7.63
C PRO A 285 13.10 17.67 6.64
N THR A 286 12.90 16.76 5.70
CA THR A 286 11.79 16.77 4.74
C THR A 286 10.55 16.15 5.35
N ARG A 287 9.39 16.83 5.25
CA ARG A 287 8.11 16.30 5.74
C ARG A 287 7.59 15.20 4.83
N ILE A 288 7.09 14.11 5.41
CA ILE A 288 6.44 13.02 4.68
C ILE A 288 4.92 13.15 4.83
N LEU A 289 4.21 13.29 3.70
CA LEU A 289 2.76 13.47 3.69
C LEU A 289 2.06 12.11 3.72
N PRO A 290 1.20 11.83 4.73
CA PRO A 290 0.42 10.60 4.74
C PRO A 290 -0.54 10.55 3.54
N PHE A 291 -0.69 9.39 2.93
CA PHE A 291 -1.55 9.16 1.75
C PHE A 291 -3.05 9.42 2.00
N TRP A 292 -3.50 9.27 3.25
CA TRP A 292 -4.89 9.49 3.63
C TRP A 292 -5.26 10.98 3.76
N ARG A 293 -4.27 11.85 3.96
CA ARG A 293 -4.49 13.26 4.31
C ARG A 293 -4.91 14.10 3.12
N SER A 294 -5.98 14.91 3.30
CA SER A 294 -6.36 15.89 2.31
C SER A 294 -5.36 17.06 2.25
N LYS A 295 -5.34 17.72 1.09
CA LYS A 295 -4.56 18.96 0.93
C LYS A 295 -5.00 20.03 1.93
N VAL A 296 -6.31 20.15 2.19
CA VAL A 296 -6.87 21.15 3.12
C VAL A 296 -6.35 20.94 4.54
N LEU A 297 -6.34 19.71 5.03
CA LEU A 297 -5.75 19.40 6.34
C LEU A 297 -4.24 19.65 6.35
N GLY A 298 -3.54 19.31 5.27
CA GLY A 298 -2.12 19.61 5.12
C GLY A 298 -1.79 21.08 5.22
N ASP A 299 -2.55 21.90 4.51
CA ASP A 299 -2.39 23.38 4.51
C ASP A 299 -2.75 23.98 5.88
N PHE A 300 -3.80 23.46 6.55
CA PHE A 300 -4.17 23.87 7.90
C PHE A 300 -3.05 23.58 8.91
N MET A 301 -2.45 22.39 8.88
CA MET A 301 -1.34 22.03 9.75
C MET A 301 -0.11 22.92 9.50
N ARG A 302 0.17 23.24 8.24
CA ARG A 302 1.26 24.16 7.90
C ARG A 302 0.99 25.57 8.39
N ALA A 303 -0.24 26.06 8.25
CA ALA A 303 -0.62 27.37 8.77
C ALA A 303 -0.49 27.46 10.30
N LEU A 304 -0.85 26.37 11.02
CA LEU A 304 -0.64 26.29 12.46
C LEU A 304 0.84 26.35 12.84
N ASP A 305 1.71 25.65 12.10
CA ASP A 305 3.15 25.70 12.33
C ASP A 305 3.69 27.12 12.18
N LEU A 306 3.28 27.83 11.13
CA LEU A 306 3.66 29.23 10.91
C LEU A 306 3.09 30.15 12.01
N ALA A 307 1.82 29.96 12.40
CA ALA A 307 1.21 30.72 13.48
C ALA A 307 1.93 30.50 14.82
N SER A 308 2.39 29.28 15.08
CA SER A 308 3.19 28.97 16.29
C SER A 308 4.46 29.81 16.34
N PHE A 309 5.17 29.96 15.21
CA PHE A 309 6.35 30.84 15.14
C PHE A 309 6.03 32.31 15.35
N GLN A 310 4.90 32.79 14.81
CA GLN A 310 4.48 34.19 14.97
C GLN A 310 4.12 34.53 16.43
N LEU A 311 3.45 33.61 17.10
CA LEU A 311 2.98 33.75 18.48
C LEU A 311 4.10 33.50 19.51
N ALA A 312 5.20 32.88 19.13
CA ALA A 312 6.30 32.55 20.02
C ALA A 312 7.17 33.78 20.34
N GLY A 313 7.62 33.85 21.59
CA GLY A 313 8.65 34.77 22.00
C GLY A 313 10.02 34.49 21.36
N PRO A 314 10.94 35.46 21.35
CA PRO A 314 12.27 35.28 20.74
C PRO A 314 13.04 34.05 21.28
N SER A 315 12.96 33.76 22.59
CA SER A 315 13.60 32.61 23.24
C SER A 315 13.05 31.28 22.77
N ASP A 316 11.76 31.21 22.43
CA ASP A 316 11.07 29.96 22.09
C ASP A 316 11.23 29.60 20.62
N LYS A 317 11.50 30.59 19.76
CA LYS A 317 11.62 30.38 18.32
C LYS A 317 12.70 29.38 17.92
N HIS A 318 13.83 29.38 18.63
CA HIS A 318 14.90 28.40 18.39
C HIS A 318 14.44 26.97 18.67
N GLN A 319 13.75 26.76 19.79
CA GLN A 319 13.22 25.45 20.15
C GLN A 319 12.12 25.00 19.16
N LEU A 320 11.23 25.92 18.76
CA LEU A 320 10.20 25.64 17.76
C LEU A 320 10.80 25.26 16.39
N SER A 321 11.93 25.87 16.01
CA SER A 321 12.62 25.56 14.77
C SER A 321 13.01 24.07 14.71
N ALA A 322 13.54 23.51 15.79
CA ALA A 322 13.90 22.10 15.83
C ALA A 322 12.72 21.13 15.55
N PHE A 323 11.50 21.52 15.96
CA PHE A 323 10.30 20.68 15.79
C PHE A 323 9.51 20.98 14.51
N LEU A 324 9.47 22.22 14.06
CA LEU A 324 8.55 22.66 13.02
C LEU A 324 9.23 23.00 11.70
N ALA A 325 10.52 23.35 11.68
CA ALA A 325 11.26 23.64 10.44
C ALA A 325 11.33 22.34 9.59
N ARG A 326 10.93 22.46 8.33
CA ARG A 326 10.96 21.35 7.35
C ARG A 326 11.33 21.90 5.97
N ASN A 327 12.25 21.21 5.32
CA ASN A 327 12.67 21.52 3.96
C ASN A 327 11.75 20.83 2.96
N GLY A 328 10.61 21.46 2.65
CA GLY A 328 9.66 20.92 1.69
C GLY A 328 8.80 19.77 2.25
N CYS A 329 8.22 19.02 1.32
CA CYS A 329 7.45 17.81 1.62
C CYS A 329 7.52 16.85 0.44
N ARG A 330 7.44 15.56 0.72
CA ARG A 330 7.22 14.51 -0.26
C ARG A 330 6.02 13.63 0.13
N GLU A 331 5.46 12.95 -0.83
CA GLU A 331 4.46 11.93 -0.55
C GLU A 331 5.09 10.71 0.11
N ALA A 332 4.31 10.01 0.93
CA ALA A 332 4.72 8.75 1.53
C ALA A 332 4.94 7.71 0.44
N ASN A 333 6.07 7.02 0.50
CA ASN A 333 6.40 5.91 -0.38
C ASN A 333 6.11 4.56 0.30
N GLU A 334 6.43 3.46 -0.39
CA GLU A 334 6.18 2.10 0.10
C GLU A 334 7.01 1.72 1.33
N ASP A 335 8.11 2.39 1.60
CA ASP A 335 8.99 2.09 2.73
C ASP A 335 8.60 2.87 4.00
N ASP A 336 7.66 3.81 3.89
CA ASP A 336 7.18 4.63 5.01
C ASP A 336 6.09 3.91 5.84
N ALA A 337 6.48 2.92 6.60
CA ALA A 337 5.57 2.02 7.35
C ALA A 337 4.65 2.72 8.37
N TYR A 338 5.09 3.85 8.94
CA TYR A 338 4.30 4.58 9.94
C TYR A 338 3.10 5.33 9.36
N THR A 339 3.00 5.47 8.04
CA THR A 339 1.83 6.06 7.37
C THR A 339 0.64 5.11 7.30
N GLU A 340 0.79 3.88 7.76
CA GLU A 340 -0.26 2.86 7.77
C GLU A 340 -1.40 3.16 8.75
N ASN A 341 -1.12 3.92 9.81
CA ASN A 341 -2.13 4.28 10.80
C ASN A 341 -2.94 5.48 10.34
N VAL A 342 -4.22 5.23 10.06
CA VAL A 342 -5.19 6.28 9.73
C VAL A 342 -5.91 6.67 11.00
N PRO A 343 -5.82 7.94 11.45
CA PRO A 343 -6.51 8.37 12.65
C PRO A 343 -8.03 8.31 12.47
N GLY A 344 -8.72 7.79 13.48
CA GLY A 344 -10.18 7.83 13.55
C GLY A 344 -10.69 9.15 14.14
N GLY A 345 -11.99 9.43 13.93
CA GLY A 345 -12.65 10.59 14.52
C GLY A 345 -12.33 11.93 13.85
N LEU A 346 -11.85 11.91 12.61
CA LEU A 346 -11.62 13.10 11.81
C LEU A 346 -12.84 13.44 10.94
N PRO A 347 -13.08 14.75 10.62
CA PRO A 347 -14.08 15.12 9.64
C PRO A 347 -13.70 14.60 8.24
N GLU A 348 -14.70 14.37 7.41
CA GLU A 348 -14.52 13.82 6.05
C GLU A 348 -13.55 14.66 5.21
N GLU A 349 -13.60 16.00 5.32
CA GLU A 349 -12.70 16.89 4.60
C GLU A 349 -11.22 16.74 4.98
N ALA A 350 -10.90 16.04 6.08
CA ALA A 350 -9.54 15.72 6.49
C ALA A 350 -8.91 14.63 5.61
N PHE A 351 -9.73 13.83 4.93
CA PHE A 351 -9.29 12.73 4.09
C PHE A 351 -9.16 13.14 2.63
N SER A 352 -8.15 12.61 1.93
CA SER A 352 -8.02 12.80 0.49
C SER A 352 -9.15 12.10 -0.26
N LYS A 353 -9.57 12.65 -1.40
CA LYS A 353 -10.63 12.04 -2.22
C LYS A 353 -10.28 10.62 -2.62
N GLN A 354 -9.02 10.39 -3.02
CA GLN A 354 -8.55 9.07 -3.44
C GLN A 354 -8.65 8.07 -2.30
N PHE A 355 -8.12 8.43 -1.11
CA PHE A 355 -8.24 7.57 0.07
C PHE A 355 -9.69 7.24 0.39
N TRP A 356 -10.55 8.25 0.37
CA TRP A 356 -11.98 8.08 0.70
C TRP A 356 -12.70 7.17 -0.29
N THR A 357 -12.38 7.29 -1.58
CA THR A 357 -12.91 6.41 -2.63
C THR A 357 -12.46 4.96 -2.45
N ASP A 358 -11.20 4.75 -2.07
CA ASP A 358 -10.59 3.42 -1.89
C ASP A 358 -10.90 2.77 -0.53
N THR A 359 -11.63 3.49 0.33
CA THR A 359 -11.98 3.01 1.68
C THR A 359 -13.35 2.34 1.68
N SER A 360 -13.47 1.18 2.36
CA SER A 360 -14.73 0.45 2.48
C SER A 360 -15.78 1.24 3.29
N ASP A 361 -17.06 1.00 3.04
CA ASP A 361 -18.16 1.66 3.79
C ASP A 361 -18.10 1.35 5.29
N LEU A 362 -17.65 0.14 5.66
CA LEU A 362 -17.46 -0.23 7.07
C LEU A 362 -16.35 0.60 7.70
N GLU A 363 -15.21 0.73 7.03
CA GLU A 363 -14.06 1.49 7.51
C GLU A 363 -14.36 3.01 7.52
N ARG A 364 -15.08 3.53 6.51
CA ARG A 364 -15.58 4.93 6.54
C ARG A 364 -16.42 5.21 7.78
N ARG A 365 -17.29 4.28 8.18
CA ARG A 365 -18.09 4.41 9.41
C ARG A 365 -17.25 4.39 10.68
N GLN A 366 -16.13 3.67 10.68
CA GLN A 366 -15.19 3.64 11.79
C GLN A 366 -14.32 4.90 11.85
N LEU A 367 -13.90 5.41 10.71
CA LEU A 367 -13.03 6.58 10.60
C LEU A 367 -13.82 7.90 10.74
N ALA A 368 -14.97 8.01 10.08
CA ALA A 368 -15.81 9.21 10.09
C ALA A 368 -16.84 9.16 11.22
N ILE A 369 -16.41 9.37 12.44
CA ILE A 369 -17.33 9.56 13.56
C ILE A 369 -18.20 10.83 13.38
N TYR A 370 -17.76 11.74 12.52
CA TYR A 370 -18.42 13.00 12.23
C TYR A 370 -18.99 13.05 10.80
N ASN A 371 -20.02 12.25 10.54
CA ASN A 371 -20.92 12.56 9.44
C ASN A 371 -21.98 13.55 9.97
N PRO A 372 -21.93 14.85 9.64
CA PRO A 372 -22.87 15.84 10.16
C PRO A 372 -24.32 15.57 9.75
N THR A 373 -24.54 14.77 8.69
CA THR A 373 -25.89 14.38 8.22
C THR A 373 -26.50 13.23 9.03
N ALA A 374 -25.72 12.49 9.81
CA ALA A 374 -26.20 11.29 10.50
C ALA A 374 -26.62 11.50 11.95
N ARG A 375 -26.34 12.65 12.56
CA ARG A 375 -26.76 12.98 13.94
C ARG A 375 -27.39 14.36 13.99
N CYS A 376 -28.71 14.39 14.20
CA CYS A 376 -29.45 15.60 14.59
C CYS A 376 -28.75 16.23 15.81
N GLY A 377 -28.14 17.41 15.63
CA GLY A 377 -27.53 18.20 16.70
C GLY A 377 -26.03 18.48 16.55
N ALA A 378 -25.33 17.94 15.57
CA ALA A 378 -23.90 18.19 15.36
C ALA A 378 -23.58 19.51 14.63
N THR A 379 -23.96 20.65 15.26
CA THR A 379 -23.48 21.98 14.84
C THR A 379 -22.00 22.23 15.15
N ASP A 380 -21.32 21.24 15.70
CA ASP A 380 -19.99 21.39 16.32
C ASP A 380 -18.82 20.75 15.55
N VAL A 381 -19.03 20.31 14.31
CA VAL A 381 -17.92 19.79 13.50
C VAL A 381 -17.04 20.96 13.02
N PRO A 382 -15.72 20.93 13.29
CA PRO A 382 -14.85 21.97 12.81
C PRO A 382 -14.77 21.94 11.28
N ASN A 383 -15.06 23.09 10.65
CA ASN A 383 -14.81 23.29 9.22
C ASN A 383 -13.35 23.69 9.04
N ILE A 384 -12.53 22.76 8.53
CA ILE A 384 -11.07 22.96 8.39
C ILE A 384 -10.79 24.12 7.43
N SER A 385 -11.52 24.25 6.34
CA SER A 385 -11.34 25.32 5.36
C SER A 385 -11.59 26.71 5.97
N GLN A 386 -12.62 26.83 6.80
CA GLN A 386 -12.92 28.08 7.51
C GLN A 386 -11.85 28.41 8.56
N ALA A 387 -11.39 27.40 9.29
CA ALA A 387 -10.33 27.55 10.28
C ALA A 387 -9.00 27.92 9.64
N LEU A 388 -8.65 27.31 8.52
CA LEU A 388 -7.45 27.67 7.74
C LEU A 388 -7.44 29.16 7.43
N THR A 389 -8.56 29.72 6.95
CA THR A 389 -8.67 31.16 6.67
C THR A 389 -8.45 32.01 7.94
N THR A 390 -8.91 31.54 9.09
CA THR A 390 -8.73 32.25 10.37
C THR A 390 -7.28 32.20 10.84
N VAL A 391 -6.63 31.05 10.76
CA VAL A 391 -5.22 30.89 11.14
C VAL A 391 -4.32 31.70 10.22
N GLN A 392 -4.59 31.72 8.92
CA GLN A 392 -3.83 32.50 7.94
C GLN A 392 -3.88 34.01 8.24
N LYS A 393 -4.98 34.55 8.76
CA LYS A 393 -5.06 35.96 9.18
C LYS A 393 -4.08 36.28 10.32
N VAL A 394 -3.73 35.32 11.15
CA VAL A 394 -2.75 35.50 12.23
C VAL A 394 -1.34 35.49 11.65
N THR A 395 -1.06 34.61 10.66
CA THR A 395 0.25 34.47 10.04
C THR A 395 0.62 35.62 9.10
N TYR A 396 -0.36 36.28 8.50
CA TYR A 396 -0.15 37.38 7.54
C TYR A 396 -0.45 38.77 8.13
N LYS A 397 -0.48 38.93 9.44
CA LYS A 397 -0.48 40.26 10.03
C LYS A 397 0.91 40.87 9.81
N PRO A 398 1.02 42.03 9.11
CA PRO A 398 2.27 42.74 8.89
C PRO A 398 2.91 43.21 10.21
#